data_9367338a019b58c8dc009ee7bf7d3e60
#
_entry.id   9367338a019b58c8dc009ee7bf7d3e60
#
_cell.length_a   1.000
_cell.length_b   1.000
_cell.length_c   1.000
_cell.angle_alpha   90.00
_cell.angle_beta   90.00
_cell.angle_gamma   90.00
#
_symmetry.space_group_name_H-M   'P 1'
#
loop_
_entity.id
_entity.type
_entity.pdbx_description
1 polymer ?
#
loop_
_entity_poly.entity_id
_entity_poly.type
_entity_poly.pdbx_seq_one_letter_code
_entity_poly.pdbx_strand_id
1 'polypeptide(L)'
;MRLKHCHNFHDFRQLAKRRLPGPIFNYIDGGADDEVTYRQNTAAFDRCDLLPSVLRGVKDVDMSVTVMGQKLDMPFYCSPTALQRLFHHQGERAVAAAAEKYGTMFGVSSLGTVSLEELRKKHKNPQVYQFYFHKDRGLNSAMMQRAKEAGVEVMMLTVDSITGGNRERDLRTGFSIPFRLTLGGMIQFAIKPMWGINYVTHEKFRLPQLEEHVDMGGGASSIGGYFTEMLDPSMNWDDVAQMVRDWDGQFCLKGIMTVEDAKRAAEIGCTGIILSNHGGRQLDGSRTPFDQLAEIVDAVGDKLDVIMDSGIQRGTHVLKALSIGAKAVGVGRQYLYPLAAAGQPGVERALGLMRGEIERDMKLMGVTRIDQLSRENIRFRAA
;
A
#
# COMPACT_ATOMS: atom_id res chain seq x y z
N MET A 1 23.79 7.25 -9.10
CA MET A 1 23.49 7.23 -7.64
C MET A 1 23.61 5.80 -7.16
N ARG A 2 24.15 5.55 -5.98
CA ARG A 2 24.24 4.22 -5.33
C ARG A 2 23.28 4.19 -4.14
N LEU A 3 22.85 3.02 -3.70
CA LEU A 3 21.90 2.85 -2.58
C LEU A 3 22.35 3.62 -1.31
N LYS A 4 23.63 3.61 -0.98
CA LYS A 4 24.15 4.32 0.19
C LYS A 4 23.96 5.85 0.18
N HIS A 5 23.68 6.42 -1.00
CA HIS A 5 23.40 7.85 -1.19
C HIS A 5 21.90 8.16 -1.32
N CYS A 6 21.03 7.20 -1.03
CA CYS A 6 19.60 7.43 -0.89
C CYS A 6 19.28 7.76 0.55
N HIS A 7 18.82 8.96 0.81
CA HIS A 7 18.52 9.50 2.13
C HIS A 7 17.04 9.81 2.32
N ASN A 8 16.24 9.76 1.25
CA ASN A 8 14.82 10.09 1.27
C ASN A 8 14.06 9.43 0.11
N PHE A 9 12.76 9.59 0.10
CA PHE A 9 11.84 9.10 -0.94
C PHE A 9 12.27 9.48 -2.37
N HIS A 10 12.67 10.73 -2.58
CA HIS A 10 13.03 11.22 -3.92
C HIS A 10 14.31 10.58 -4.46
N ASP A 11 15.29 10.32 -3.59
CA ASP A 11 16.52 9.63 -3.98
C ASP A 11 16.23 8.21 -4.46
N PHE A 12 15.39 7.46 -3.74
CA PHE A 12 14.97 6.13 -4.14
C PHE A 12 14.17 6.17 -5.45
N ARG A 13 13.26 7.13 -5.61
CA ARG A 13 12.52 7.32 -6.85
C ARG A 13 13.46 7.56 -8.04
N GLN A 14 14.46 8.43 -7.90
CA GLN A 14 15.45 8.68 -8.93
C GLN A 14 16.28 7.43 -9.26
N LEU A 15 16.68 6.66 -8.24
CA LEU A 15 17.46 5.43 -8.44
C LEU A 15 16.61 4.36 -9.13
N ALA A 16 15.35 4.19 -8.76
CA ALA A 16 14.39 3.30 -9.42
C ALA A 16 14.20 3.69 -10.91
N LYS A 17 14.02 4.98 -11.21
CA LYS A 17 13.91 5.49 -12.58
C LYS A 17 15.12 5.15 -13.45
N ARG A 18 16.30 5.15 -12.84
CA ARG A 18 17.54 4.76 -13.57
C ARG A 18 17.63 3.26 -13.83
N ARG A 19 16.97 2.43 -13.03
CA ARG A 19 17.07 0.96 -13.12
C ARG A 19 15.95 0.33 -13.93
N LEU A 20 14.75 0.88 -13.84
CA LEU A 20 13.58 0.35 -14.53
C LEU A 20 13.47 0.84 -15.97
N PRO A 21 12.94 0.02 -16.90
CA PRO A 21 12.40 0.48 -18.16
C PRO A 21 11.29 1.53 -17.93
N GLY A 22 11.16 2.49 -18.86
CA GLY A 22 10.19 3.58 -18.74
C GLY A 22 8.75 3.11 -18.49
N PRO A 23 8.22 2.14 -19.26
CA PRO A 23 6.85 1.63 -19.01
C PRO A 23 6.65 1.10 -17.60
N ILE A 24 7.60 0.34 -17.07
CA ILE A 24 7.52 -0.24 -15.72
C ILE A 24 7.67 0.85 -14.65
N PHE A 25 8.57 1.81 -14.87
CA PHE A 25 8.70 2.94 -13.96
C PHE A 25 7.41 3.78 -13.91
N ASN A 26 6.83 4.09 -15.06
CA ASN A 26 5.60 4.88 -15.15
C ASN A 26 4.40 4.16 -14.50
N TYR A 27 4.33 2.84 -14.59
CA TYR A 27 3.32 2.06 -13.89
C TYR A 27 3.36 2.28 -12.37
N ILE A 28 4.54 2.32 -11.75
CA ILE A 28 4.67 2.61 -10.31
C ILE A 28 4.40 4.10 -10.02
N ASP A 29 4.96 4.97 -10.86
CA ASP A 29 5.11 6.40 -10.62
C ASP A 29 3.84 7.18 -10.97
N GLY A 30 3.04 6.70 -11.92
CA GLY A 30 1.87 7.41 -12.45
C GLY A 30 0.67 7.45 -11.53
N GLY A 31 -0.17 8.46 -11.72
CA GLY A 31 -1.53 8.62 -11.21
C GLY A 31 -2.57 8.46 -12.31
N ALA A 32 -3.82 8.77 -12.00
CA ALA A 32 -4.93 8.83 -12.95
C ALA A 32 -5.05 10.23 -13.57
N ASP A 33 -5.54 10.28 -14.79
CA ASP A 33 -5.87 11.50 -15.56
C ASP A 33 -4.78 12.58 -15.47
N ASP A 34 -5.11 13.76 -14.94
CA ASP A 34 -4.18 14.89 -14.77
C ASP A 34 -3.28 14.80 -13.53
N GLU A 35 -3.40 13.71 -12.75
CA GLU A 35 -2.62 13.46 -11.53
C GLU A 35 -2.78 14.54 -10.44
N VAL A 36 -3.94 15.20 -10.38
CA VAL A 36 -4.25 16.21 -9.37
C VAL A 36 -4.25 15.58 -7.98
N THR A 37 -5.02 14.50 -7.80
CA THR A 37 -5.09 13.75 -6.53
C THR A 37 -3.73 13.18 -6.15
N TYR A 38 -2.97 12.64 -7.10
CA TYR A 38 -1.62 12.13 -6.85
C TYR A 38 -0.70 13.19 -6.23
N ARG A 39 -0.70 14.41 -6.80
CA ARG A 39 0.11 15.52 -6.26
C ARG A 39 -0.42 16.02 -4.92
N GLN A 40 -1.74 16.15 -4.78
CA GLN A 40 -2.39 16.65 -3.57
C GLN A 40 -2.21 15.72 -2.37
N ASN A 41 -2.13 14.41 -2.59
CA ASN A 41 -1.94 13.44 -1.50
C ASN A 41 -0.74 13.76 -0.59
N THR A 42 0.37 14.20 -1.16
CA THR A 42 1.55 14.58 -0.37
C THR A 42 1.47 16.06 0.05
N ALA A 43 1.00 16.95 -0.82
CA ALA A 43 0.89 18.38 -0.52
C ALA A 43 -0.08 18.68 0.63
N ALA A 44 -1.07 17.82 0.89
CA ALA A 44 -2.01 17.96 1.99
C ALA A 44 -1.30 18.04 3.35
N PHE A 45 -0.22 17.28 3.53
CA PHE A 45 0.56 17.33 4.77
C PHE A 45 1.26 18.67 5.03
N ASP A 46 1.53 19.47 3.99
CA ASP A 46 2.19 20.76 4.12
C ASP A 46 1.29 21.82 4.77
N ARG A 47 -0.04 21.57 4.81
CA ARG A 47 -1.01 22.44 5.48
C ARG A 47 -1.16 22.18 6.97
N CYS A 48 -0.43 21.22 7.52
CA CYS A 48 -0.48 20.85 8.91
C CYS A 48 0.92 20.94 9.53
N ASP A 49 1.06 21.69 10.60
CA ASP A 49 2.30 21.84 11.35
C ASP A 49 2.32 20.91 12.57
N LEU A 50 3.53 20.38 12.90
CA LEU A 50 3.79 19.70 14.16
C LEU A 50 4.20 20.74 15.22
N LEU A 51 3.71 20.59 16.44
CA LEU A 51 4.05 21.46 17.57
C LEU A 51 5.09 20.78 18.46
N PRO A 52 6.33 21.25 18.48
CA PRO A 52 7.36 20.70 19.35
C PRO A 52 7.13 21.10 20.82
N SER A 53 7.42 20.15 21.73
CA SER A 53 7.47 20.40 23.17
C SER A 53 8.88 20.15 23.68
N VAL A 54 9.46 21.12 24.37
CA VAL A 54 10.84 21.07 24.85
C VAL A 54 10.92 20.67 26.31
N LEU A 55 12.11 20.24 26.75
CA LEU A 55 12.46 19.94 28.16
C LEU A 55 11.62 18.79 28.76
N ARG A 56 11.15 17.85 27.91
CA ARG A 56 10.34 16.70 28.32
C ARG A 56 11.17 15.49 28.76
N GLY A 57 12.49 15.52 28.69
CA GLY A 57 13.38 14.45 29.13
C GLY A 57 13.22 13.15 28.30
N VAL A 58 12.89 13.24 27.03
CA VAL A 58 12.70 12.07 26.16
C VAL A 58 14.03 11.43 25.82
N LYS A 59 14.34 10.31 26.48
CA LYS A 59 15.53 9.50 26.21
C LYS A 59 15.21 8.39 25.21
N ASP A 60 14.20 7.60 25.51
CA ASP A 60 13.79 6.44 24.74
C ASP A 60 12.38 6.65 24.19
N VAL A 61 12.10 6.02 23.04
CA VAL A 61 10.82 6.16 22.34
C VAL A 61 10.28 4.75 22.02
N ASP A 62 9.03 4.52 22.40
CA ASP A 62 8.26 3.35 21.97
C ASP A 62 7.33 3.74 20.82
N MET A 63 7.60 3.15 19.64
CA MET A 63 6.82 3.37 18.42
C MET A 63 5.81 2.27 18.16
N SER A 64 5.68 1.31 19.07
CA SER A 64 4.78 0.17 18.87
C SER A 64 3.32 0.59 18.85
N VAL A 65 2.54 -0.11 18.02
CA VAL A 65 1.09 0.05 17.91
C VAL A 65 0.43 -1.31 17.77
N THR A 66 -0.85 -1.39 18.13
CA THR A 66 -1.69 -2.54 17.78
C THR A 66 -2.74 -2.08 16.79
N VAL A 67 -2.84 -2.77 15.66
CA VAL A 67 -3.80 -2.47 14.59
C VAL A 67 -4.41 -3.76 14.07
N MET A 68 -5.74 -3.83 13.99
CA MET A 68 -6.50 -5.04 13.61
C MET A 68 -5.99 -6.28 14.37
N GLY A 69 -5.81 -6.16 15.70
CA GLY A 69 -5.29 -7.21 16.56
C GLY A 69 -3.80 -7.53 16.39
N GLN A 70 -3.11 -6.95 15.42
CA GLN A 70 -1.69 -7.22 15.12
C GLN A 70 -0.78 -6.23 15.83
N LYS A 71 0.21 -6.72 16.59
CA LYS A 71 1.25 -5.86 17.19
C LYS A 71 2.34 -5.56 16.18
N LEU A 72 2.65 -4.28 16.02
CA LEU A 72 3.70 -3.75 15.15
C LEU A 72 4.71 -2.96 15.99
N ASP A 73 6.01 -3.07 15.66
CA ASP A 73 7.08 -2.33 16.34
C ASP A 73 7.23 -0.88 15.83
N MET A 74 6.44 -0.51 14.82
CA MET A 74 6.40 0.85 14.26
C MET A 74 5.03 1.15 13.63
N PRO A 75 4.58 2.42 13.64
CA PRO A 75 3.22 2.79 13.32
C PRO A 75 2.94 2.90 11.80
N PHE A 76 3.70 2.19 10.99
CA PHE A 76 3.47 2.10 9.55
C PHE A 76 3.75 0.70 9.01
N TYR A 77 3.12 0.33 7.92
CA TYR A 77 3.27 -0.99 7.31
C TYR A 77 3.37 -0.91 5.79
N CYS A 78 3.88 -1.97 5.16
CA CYS A 78 3.96 -2.08 3.71
C CYS A 78 2.57 -2.43 3.14
N SER A 79 1.88 -1.46 2.52
CA SER A 79 0.57 -1.64 1.89
C SER A 79 0.61 -2.67 0.76
N PRO A 80 -0.49 -3.37 0.47
CA PRO A 80 -0.55 -4.31 -0.64
C PRO A 80 -0.32 -3.59 -1.98
N THR A 81 0.57 -4.13 -2.78
CA THR A 81 0.81 -3.68 -4.15
C THR A 81 1.02 -4.87 -5.07
N ALA A 82 0.55 -4.73 -6.30
CA ALA A 82 0.63 -5.77 -7.32
C ALA A 82 2.01 -5.86 -7.98
N LEU A 83 2.32 -7.02 -8.58
CA LEU A 83 3.34 -7.20 -9.61
C LEU A 83 4.78 -6.91 -9.18
N GLN A 84 5.13 -7.11 -7.94
CA GLN A 84 6.40 -6.63 -7.39
C GLN A 84 7.64 -7.25 -8.08
N ARG A 85 7.55 -8.48 -8.61
CA ARG A 85 8.65 -9.10 -9.35
C ARG A 85 8.93 -8.47 -10.72
N LEU A 86 8.03 -7.64 -11.25
CA LEU A 86 8.36 -6.79 -12.40
C LEU A 86 9.38 -5.69 -12.05
N PHE A 87 9.41 -5.27 -10.79
CA PHE A 87 10.30 -4.20 -10.34
C PHE A 87 11.67 -4.73 -9.92
N HIS A 88 11.69 -5.91 -9.29
CA HIS A 88 12.88 -6.63 -8.87
C HIS A 88 12.56 -8.12 -8.73
N HIS A 89 13.47 -9.01 -9.13
CA HIS A 89 13.24 -10.46 -9.12
C HIS A 89 12.84 -11.04 -7.75
N GLN A 90 13.26 -10.40 -6.66
CA GLN A 90 12.87 -10.82 -5.31
C GLN A 90 11.40 -10.50 -4.98
N GLY A 91 10.85 -9.40 -5.55
CA GLY A 91 9.45 -9.00 -5.38
C GLY A 91 8.99 -8.99 -3.92
N GLU A 92 7.86 -9.61 -3.67
CA GLU A 92 7.22 -9.71 -2.35
C GLU A 92 8.11 -10.38 -1.29
N ARG A 93 9.02 -11.29 -1.69
CA ARG A 93 10.00 -11.92 -0.78
C ARG A 93 10.89 -10.89 -0.10
N ALA A 94 11.36 -9.90 -0.86
CA ALA A 94 12.19 -8.82 -0.34
C ALA A 94 11.45 -7.93 0.64
N VAL A 95 10.18 -7.64 0.34
CA VAL A 95 9.34 -6.77 1.19
C VAL A 95 8.95 -7.50 2.47
N ALA A 96 8.54 -8.76 2.37
CA ALA A 96 8.20 -9.57 3.55
C ALA A 96 9.40 -9.72 4.50
N ALA A 97 10.59 -10.02 3.98
CA ALA A 97 11.81 -10.11 4.78
C ALA A 97 12.18 -8.78 5.46
N ALA A 98 12.04 -7.66 4.74
CA ALA A 98 12.29 -6.35 5.32
C ALA A 98 11.24 -5.96 6.37
N ALA A 99 9.96 -6.25 6.12
CA ALA A 99 8.88 -6.03 7.08
C ALA A 99 9.09 -6.84 8.36
N GLU A 100 9.45 -8.13 8.24
CA GLU A 100 9.78 -9.00 9.37
C GLU A 100 10.96 -8.44 10.19
N LYS A 101 12.03 -8.03 9.53
CA LYS A 101 13.21 -7.44 10.20
C LYS A 101 12.86 -6.20 11.03
N TYR A 102 11.89 -5.42 10.59
CA TYR A 102 11.47 -4.21 11.28
C TYR A 102 10.21 -4.38 12.15
N GLY A 103 9.75 -5.62 12.34
CA GLY A 103 8.59 -5.93 13.17
C GLY A 103 7.30 -5.25 12.69
N THR A 104 7.10 -5.15 11.37
CA THR A 104 5.89 -4.51 10.83
C THR A 104 5.11 -5.45 9.92
N MET A 105 3.88 -5.05 9.60
CA MET A 105 2.95 -5.82 8.78
C MET A 105 3.25 -5.65 7.29
N PHE A 106 2.99 -6.69 6.51
CA PHE A 106 3.02 -6.67 5.05
C PHE A 106 1.67 -7.04 4.45
N GLY A 107 1.16 -6.18 3.58
CA GLY A 107 -0.03 -6.42 2.77
C GLY A 107 0.32 -7.24 1.53
N VAL A 108 -0.14 -8.49 1.47
CA VAL A 108 0.01 -9.37 0.31
C VAL A 108 -1.18 -9.16 -0.61
N SER A 109 -0.92 -8.75 -1.85
CA SER A 109 -1.98 -8.54 -2.85
C SER A 109 -2.37 -9.84 -3.53
N SER A 110 -3.66 -10.01 -3.88
CA SER A 110 -4.12 -11.09 -4.76
C SER A 110 -3.49 -11.04 -6.16
N LEU A 111 -2.98 -9.88 -6.56
CA LEU A 111 -2.14 -9.70 -7.76
C LEU A 111 -0.63 -9.77 -7.44
N GLY A 112 -0.27 -10.38 -6.33
CA GLY A 112 1.11 -10.65 -5.95
C GLY A 112 1.75 -11.70 -6.85
N THR A 113 3.06 -11.58 -7.02
CA THR A 113 3.87 -12.45 -7.91
C THR A 113 4.59 -13.57 -7.15
N VAL A 114 4.38 -13.65 -5.85
CA VAL A 114 4.82 -14.73 -4.95
C VAL A 114 3.60 -15.22 -4.19
N SER A 115 3.47 -16.54 -4.00
CA SER A 115 2.29 -17.09 -3.35
C SER A 115 2.21 -16.71 -1.87
N LEU A 116 0.99 -16.56 -1.38
CA LEU A 116 0.70 -16.24 0.01
C LEU A 116 1.30 -17.31 0.95
N GLU A 117 1.16 -18.58 0.60
CA GLU A 117 1.65 -19.73 1.36
C GLU A 117 3.18 -19.72 1.49
N GLU A 118 3.88 -19.37 0.39
CA GLU A 118 5.34 -19.24 0.43
C GLU A 118 5.77 -18.16 1.42
N LEU A 119 5.11 -16.99 1.38
CA LEU A 119 5.42 -15.88 2.26
C LEU A 119 5.10 -16.21 3.73
N ARG A 120 3.94 -16.82 4.00
CA ARG A 120 3.55 -17.22 5.36
C ARG A 120 4.44 -18.32 5.95
N LYS A 121 4.88 -19.25 5.11
CA LYS A 121 5.82 -20.30 5.54
C LYS A 121 7.19 -19.74 5.93
N LYS A 122 7.66 -18.71 5.20
CA LYS A 122 9.02 -18.16 5.37
C LYS A 122 9.10 -17.04 6.42
N HIS A 123 8.02 -16.28 6.60
CA HIS A 123 8.00 -15.07 7.41
C HIS A 123 6.92 -15.13 8.50
N LYS A 124 7.26 -14.69 9.71
CA LYS A 124 6.41 -14.74 10.89
C LYS A 124 5.77 -13.41 11.26
N ASN A 125 6.19 -12.31 10.62
CA ASN A 125 5.57 -11.01 10.82
C ASN A 125 4.09 -11.01 10.45
N PRO A 126 3.28 -10.11 11.00
CA PRO A 126 1.89 -9.94 10.61
C PRO A 126 1.75 -9.74 9.10
N GLN A 127 0.82 -10.46 8.48
CA GLN A 127 0.50 -10.30 7.06
C GLN A 127 -1.01 -10.17 6.91
N VAL A 128 -1.44 -9.21 6.09
CA VAL A 128 -2.82 -9.03 5.67
C VAL A 128 -2.96 -9.45 4.22
N TYR A 129 -3.99 -10.22 3.90
CA TYR A 129 -4.26 -10.62 2.52
C TYR A 129 -5.28 -9.66 1.90
N GLN A 130 -4.88 -9.00 0.82
CA GLN A 130 -5.72 -8.07 0.08
C GLN A 130 -6.22 -8.72 -1.20
N PHE A 131 -7.53 -8.59 -1.44
CA PHE A 131 -8.15 -9.07 -2.67
C PHE A 131 -9.18 -8.06 -3.20
N TYR A 132 -9.67 -8.34 -4.41
CA TYR A 132 -10.74 -7.61 -5.08
C TYR A 132 -11.98 -8.49 -5.18
N PHE A 133 -13.14 -7.89 -5.32
CA PHE A 133 -14.38 -8.62 -5.44
C PHE A 133 -14.63 -9.04 -6.89
N HIS A 134 -14.72 -10.35 -7.11
CA HIS A 134 -14.89 -10.94 -8.44
C HIS A 134 -16.34 -11.25 -8.75
N LYS A 135 -16.71 -11.24 -10.04
CA LYS A 135 -18.01 -11.72 -10.56
C LYS A 135 -18.25 -13.18 -10.16
N ASP A 136 -17.21 -13.99 -10.21
CA ASP A 136 -17.26 -15.37 -9.73
C ASP A 136 -17.20 -15.38 -8.19
N ARG A 137 -18.35 -15.67 -7.58
CA ARG A 137 -18.48 -15.77 -6.11
C ARG A 137 -17.70 -16.96 -5.54
N GLY A 138 -17.57 -18.03 -6.32
CA GLY A 138 -16.77 -19.20 -5.96
C GLY A 138 -15.29 -18.81 -5.79
N LEU A 139 -14.78 -17.98 -6.70
CA LEU A 139 -13.40 -17.45 -6.60
C LEU A 139 -13.20 -16.60 -5.33
N ASN A 140 -14.17 -15.74 -4.98
CA ASN A 140 -14.09 -14.95 -3.75
C ASN A 140 -14.00 -15.86 -2.52
N SER A 141 -14.86 -16.89 -2.44
CA SER A 141 -14.85 -17.86 -1.34
C SER A 141 -13.55 -18.67 -1.30
N ALA A 142 -13.05 -19.11 -2.45
CA ALA A 142 -11.79 -19.85 -2.56
C ALA A 142 -10.59 -19.01 -2.09
N MET A 143 -10.53 -17.73 -2.44
CA MET A 143 -9.48 -16.81 -1.96
C MET A 143 -9.53 -16.61 -0.44
N MET A 144 -10.72 -16.47 0.13
CA MET A 144 -10.89 -16.36 1.58
C MET A 144 -10.47 -17.64 2.29
N GLN A 145 -10.89 -18.80 1.79
CA GLN A 145 -10.50 -20.09 2.33
C GLN A 145 -8.99 -20.31 2.26
N ARG A 146 -8.38 -20.01 1.13
CA ARG A 146 -6.93 -20.07 0.93
C ARG A 146 -6.16 -19.20 1.94
N ALA A 147 -6.66 -18.00 2.22
CA ALA A 147 -6.06 -17.11 3.21
C ALA A 147 -6.19 -17.69 4.64
N LYS A 148 -7.32 -18.29 5.00
CA LYS A 148 -7.51 -18.99 6.29
C LYS A 148 -6.52 -20.15 6.43
N GLU A 149 -6.41 -21.01 5.42
CA GLU A 149 -5.50 -22.16 5.40
C GLU A 149 -4.03 -21.75 5.49
N ALA A 150 -3.66 -20.62 4.89
CA ALA A 150 -2.34 -20.03 5.01
C ALA A 150 -2.08 -19.40 6.40
N GLY A 151 -3.08 -19.33 7.28
CA GLY A 151 -2.97 -18.74 8.60
C GLY A 151 -2.88 -17.21 8.60
N VAL A 152 -3.55 -16.57 7.64
CA VAL A 152 -3.70 -15.09 7.62
C VAL A 152 -4.80 -14.70 8.60
N GLU A 153 -4.53 -13.74 9.45
CA GLU A 153 -5.46 -13.30 10.49
C GLU A 153 -6.32 -12.10 10.05
N VAL A 154 -5.86 -11.32 9.06
CA VAL A 154 -6.52 -10.10 8.60
C VAL A 154 -6.83 -10.19 7.12
N MET A 155 -8.11 -10.08 6.77
CA MET A 155 -8.57 -9.95 5.38
C MET A 155 -8.79 -8.48 5.02
N MET A 156 -8.41 -8.10 3.81
CA MET A 156 -8.59 -6.74 3.29
C MET A 156 -9.28 -6.77 1.92
N LEU A 157 -10.49 -6.27 1.86
CA LEU A 157 -11.20 -6.07 0.59
C LEU A 157 -10.96 -4.65 0.07
N THR A 158 -10.49 -4.54 -1.17
CA THR A 158 -10.35 -3.24 -1.86
C THR A 158 -11.63 -2.90 -2.60
N VAL A 159 -12.25 -1.77 -2.24
CA VAL A 159 -13.58 -1.35 -2.74
C VAL A 159 -13.54 -0.13 -3.66
N ASP A 160 -12.40 0.52 -3.82
CA ASP A 160 -12.20 1.69 -4.69
C ASP A 160 -11.82 1.34 -6.14
N SER A 161 -11.85 0.07 -6.52
CA SER A 161 -11.31 -0.44 -7.79
C SER A 161 -12.31 -1.31 -8.53
N ILE A 162 -13.58 -0.90 -8.59
CA ILE A 162 -14.61 -1.57 -9.39
C ILE A 162 -14.36 -1.46 -10.90
N THR A 163 -13.55 -0.50 -11.29
CA THR A 163 -12.99 -0.31 -12.64
C THR A 163 -11.58 0.23 -12.55
N GLY A 164 -10.78 0.12 -13.60
CA GLY A 164 -9.44 0.69 -13.65
C GLY A 164 -9.47 2.20 -13.84
N GLY A 165 -8.72 2.96 -13.03
CA GLY A 165 -8.50 4.38 -13.26
C GLY A 165 -7.75 4.62 -14.58
N ASN A 166 -8.02 5.76 -15.23
CA ASN A 166 -7.39 6.14 -16.50
C ASN A 166 -5.94 6.58 -16.29
N ARG A 167 -5.00 5.64 -16.41
CA ARG A 167 -3.55 5.89 -16.21
C ARG A 167 -2.89 6.20 -17.54
N GLU A 168 -2.98 7.45 -17.98
CA GLU A 168 -2.48 7.90 -19.27
C GLU A 168 -0.99 7.63 -19.49
N ARG A 169 -0.16 7.65 -18.44
CA ARG A 169 1.26 7.29 -18.57
C ARG A 169 1.46 5.84 -18.98
N ASP A 170 0.61 4.93 -18.49
CA ASP A 170 0.64 3.53 -18.87
C ASP A 170 0.24 3.37 -20.34
N LEU A 171 -0.83 4.06 -20.78
CA LEU A 171 -1.28 4.08 -22.17
C LEU A 171 -0.22 4.64 -23.13
N ARG A 172 0.38 5.80 -22.79
CA ARG A 172 1.41 6.44 -23.60
C ARG A 172 2.68 5.61 -23.75
N THR A 173 3.00 4.78 -22.76
CA THR A 173 4.20 3.93 -22.77
C THR A 173 3.95 2.49 -23.18
N GLY A 174 2.66 2.15 -23.48
CA GLY A 174 2.27 0.82 -23.91
C GLY A 174 2.45 -0.25 -22.82
N PHE A 175 2.33 0.16 -21.54
CA PHE A 175 2.37 -0.81 -20.44
C PHE A 175 1.12 -1.68 -20.48
N SER A 176 1.31 -2.97 -20.72
CA SER A 176 0.28 -4.01 -20.63
C SER A 176 0.94 -5.31 -20.15
N ILE A 177 0.17 -6.23 -19.59
CA ILE A 177 0.65 -7.58 -19.30
C ILE A 177 -0.32 -8.57 -19.97
N PRO A 178 0.14 -9.36 -20.92
CA PRO A 178 1.51 -9.41 -21.48
C PRO A 178 1.89 -8.08 -22.20
N PHE A 179 3.19 -7.80 -22.25
CA PHE A 179 3.67 -6.55 -22.84
C PHE A 179 3.32 -6.45 -24.33
N ARG A 180 2.64 -5.38 -24.73
CA ARG A 180 2.49 -4.96 -26.13
C ARG A 180 3.57 -3.96 -26.47
N LEU A 181 4.75 -4.44 -26.83
CA LEU A 181 5.91 -3.58 -27.06
C LEU A 181 5.72 -2.77 -28.36
N THR A 182 5.61 -1.45 -28.23
CA THR A 182 5.83 -0.53 -29.33
C THR A 182 7.34 -0.44 -29.64
N LEU A 183 7.73 0.06 -30.82
CA LEU A 183 9.14 0.24 -31.16
C LEU A 183 9.86 1.11 -30.09
N GLY A 184 9.20 2.19 -29.64
CA GLY A 184 9.72 3.02 -28.56
C GLY A 184 9.82 2.29 -27.23
N GLY A 185 8.86 1.43 -26.92
CA GLY A 185 8.89 0.54 -25.75
C GLY A 185 10.08 -0.44 -25.80
N MET A 186 10.32 -1.10 -26.93
CA MET A 186 11.47 -1.99 -27.12
C MET A 186 12.81 -1.30 -26.85
N ILE A 187 12.98 -0.08 -27.35
CA ILE A 187 14.19 0.71 -27.09
C ILE A 187 14.34 0.99 -25.59
N GLN A 188 13.26 1.35 -24.91
CA GLN A 188 13.29 1.62 -23.46
C GLN A 188 13.65 0.37 -22.63
N PHE A 189 13.27 -0.83 -23.08
CA PHE A 189 13.73 -2.09 -22.47
C PHE A 189 15.20 -2.38 -22.80
N ALA A 190 15.62 -2.18 -24.06
CA ALA A 190 16.99 -2.44 -24.52
C ALA A 190 18.04 -1.62 -23.77
N ILE A 191 17.74 -0.37 -23.43
CA ILE A 191 18.65 0.51 -22.67
C ILE A 191 18.72 0.18 -21.17
N LYS A 192 17.96 -0.82 -20.69
CA LYS A 192 17.97 -1.31 -19.31
C LYS A 192 18.34 -2.80 -19.22
N PRO A 193 19.50 -3.20 -19.74
CA PRO A 193 19.86 -4.62 -19.88
C PRO A 193 19.89 -5.36 -18.55
N MET A 194 20.29 -4.70 -17.45
CA MET A 194 20.31 -5.32 -16.11
C MET A 194 18.91 -5.69 -15.63
N TRP A 195 17.88 -4.91 -15.98
CA TRP A 195 16.50 -5.28 -15.68
C TRP A 195 16.09 -6.52 -16.51
N GLY A 196 16.42 -6.51 -17.82
CA GLY A 196 16.12 -7.64 -18.72
C GLY A 196 16.80 -8.93 -18.27
N ILE A 197 18.08 -8.88 -17.91
CA ILE A 197 18.83 -10.01 -17.36
C ILE A 197 18.13 -10.54 -16.11
N ASN A 198 17.83 -9.68 -15.13
CA ASN A 198 17.12 -10.07 -13.91
C ASN A 198 15.76 -10.73 -14.20
N TYR A 199 15.01 -10.21 -15.18
CA TYR A 199 13.71 -10.77 -15.54
C TYR A 199 13.80 -12.15 -16.19
N VAL A 200 14.80 -12.37 -17.06
CA VAL A 200 14.95 -13.62 -17.83
C VAL A 200 15.68 -14.73 -17.05
N THR A 201 16.65 -14.36 -16.20
CA THR A 201 17.51 -15.32 -15.49
C THR A 201 16.90 -15.84 -14.18
N HIS A 202 15.82 -15.25 -13.71
CA HIS A 202 15.12 -15.68 -12.51
C HIS A 202 13.80 -16.38 -12.86
N GLU A 203 13.10 -16.81 -11.83
CA GLU A 203 11.82 -17.48 -11.93
C GLU A 203 10.82 -16.69 -12.80
N LYS A 204 10.07 -17.37 -13.68
CA LYS A 204 9.10 -16.75 -14.58
C LYS A 204 8.07 -15.92 -13.79
N PHE A 205 7.67 -14.80 -14.38
CA PHE A 205 6.57 -13.98 -13.86
C PHE A 205 5.28 -14.80 -13.84
N ARG A 206 4.61 -14.82 -12.68
CA ARG A 206 3.37 -15.55 -12.44
C ARG A 206 2.49 -14.75 -11.48
N LEU A 207 1.18 -15.04 -11.49
CA LEU A 207 0.20 -14.55 -10.51
C LEU A 207 -0.40 -15.76 -9.76
N PRO A 208 0.34 -16.37 -8.84
CA PRO A 208 0.02 -17.68 -8.27
C PRO A 208 -1.30 -17.69 -7.47
N GLN A 209 -1.81 -16.55 -7.04
CA GLN A 209 -3.10 -16.46 -6.36
C GLN A 209 -4.30 -16.58 -7.32
N LEU A 210 -4.08 -16.38 -8.63
CA LEU A 210 -5.13 -16.40 -9.65
C LEU A 210 -5.02 -17.61 -10.61
N GLU A 211 -3.85 -18.20 -10.76
CA GLU A 211 -3.56 -19.21 -11.79
C GLU A 211 -4.45 -20.47 -11.74
N GLU A 212 -4.90 -20.84 -10.55
CA GLU A 212 -5.77 -22.02 -10.38
C GLU A 212 -7.22 -21.76 -10.82
N HIS A 213 -7.62 -20.49 -10.94
CA HIS A 213 -8.99 -20.07 -11.16
C HIS A 213 -9.18 -19.26 -12.44
N VAL A 214 -8.10 -18.79 -13.04
CA VAL A 214 -8.13 -17.91 -14.21
C VAL A 214 -7.13 -18.38 -15.23
N ASP A 215 -7.59 -18.79 -16.41
CA ASP A 215 -6.71 -19.08 -17.53
C ASP A 215 -6.07 -17.79 -18.04
N MET A 216 -4.89 -17.49 -17.53
CA MET A 216 -4.08 -16.33 -17.94
C MET A 216 -3.40 -16.53 -19.30
N GLY A 217 -3.57 -17.70 -19.96
CA GLY A 217 -2.97 -18.05 -21.25
C GLY A 217 -3.85 -17.76 -22.45
N GLY A 218 -5.16 -17.60 -22.25
CA GLY A 218 -6.16 -17.47 -23.30
C GLY A 218 -6.64 -16.04 -23.57
N GLY A 219 -5.81 -15.18 -24.14
CA GLY A 219 -6.27 -14.01 -24.94
C GLY A 219 -6.85 -12.78 -24.24
N ALA A 220 -7.33 -12.86 -22.99
CA ALA A 220 -7.91 -11.71 -22.26
C ALA A 220 -6.96 -11.09 -21.23
N SER A 221 -5.72 -11.32 -21.30
CA SER A 221 -4.80 -11.36 -20.18
C SER A 221 -3.92 -10.13 -20.06
N SER A 222 -4.51 -8.96 -20.18
CA SER A 222 -3.88 -7.74 -19.65
C SER A 222 -4.40 -7.47 -18.24
N ILE A 223 -3.61 -6.81 -17.40
CA ILE A 223 -4.10 -6.34 -16.10
C ILE A 223 -5.32 -5.43 -16.27
N GLY A 224 -5.37 -4.65 -17.36
CA GLY A 224 -6.56 -3.89 -17.73
C GLY A 224 -7.78 -4.79 -18.01
N GLY A 225 -7.58 -5.89 -18.73
CA GLY A 225 -8.61 -6.90 -18.96
C GLY A 225 -9.11 -7.53 -17.67
N TYR A 226 -8.20 -7.87 -16.74
CA TYR A 226 -8.59 -8.37 -15.42
C TYR A 226 -9.58 -7.44 -14.71
N PHE A 227 -9.26 -6.15 -14.61
CA PHE A 227 -10.15 -5.18 -13.96
C PHE A 227 -11.49 -5.02 -14.67
N THR A 228 -11.55 -5.17 -15.98
CA THR A 228 -12.79 -5.02 -16.75
C THR A 228 -13.63 -6.30 -16.77
N GLU A 229 -13.01 -7.45 -16.87
CA GLU A 229 -13.67 -8.73 -17.12
C GLU A 229 -13.98 -9.50 -15.84
N MET A 230 -13.08 -9.46 -14.86
CA MET A 230 -13.15 -10.30 -13.67
C MET A 230 -13.80 -9.62 -12.47
N LEU A 231 -13.64 -8.31 -12.31
CA LEU A 231 -14.19 -7.60 -11.17
C LEU A 231 -15.68 -7.33 -11.35
N ASP A 232 -16.40 -7.36 -10.24
CA ASP A 232 -17.83 -7.10 -10.21
C ASP A 232 -18.13 -5.65 -9.88
N PRO A 233 -18.55 -4.82 -10.86
CA PRO A 233 -18.94 -3.45 -10.60
C PRO A 233 -20.28 -3.32 -9.86
N SER A 234 -21.04 -4.41 -9.71
CA SER A 234 -22.31 -4.42 -8.99
C SER A 234 -22.17 -4.75 -7.49
N MET A 235 -20.93 -4.97 -7.01
CA MET A 235 -20.65 -5.19 -5.58
C MET A 235 -21.34 -4.14 -4.71
N ASN A 236 -22.02 -4.60 -3.69
CA ASN A 236 -22.77 -3.75 -2.77
C ASN A 236 -22.50 -4.12 -1.30
N TRP A 237 -23.10 -3.39 -0.38
CA TRP A 237 -22.88 -3.57 1.06
C TRP A 237 -23.36 -4.92 1.60
N ASP A 238 -24.40 -5.53 1.00
CA ASP A 238 -24.91 -6.82 1.43
C ASP A 238 -23.92 -7.94 1.07
N ASP A 239 -23.28 -7.85 -0.11
CA ASP A 239 -22.18 -8.73 -0.50
C ASP A 239 -21.03 -8.65 0.49
N VAL A 240 -20.63 -7.44 0.87
CA VAL A 240 -19.53 -7.22 1.82
C VAL A 240 -19.90 -7.71 3.23
N ALA A 241 -21.13 -7.45 3.68
CA ALA A 241 -21.60 -7.94 4.97
C ALA A 241 -21.60 -9.47 5.04
N GLN A 242 -21.93 -10.15 3.95
CA GLN A 242 -21.82 -11.62 3.88
C GLN A 242 -20.36 -12.06 4.00
N MET A 243 -19.42 -11.41 3.29
CA MET A 243 -18.00 -11.76 3.37
C MET A 243 -17.41 -11.54 4.78
N VAL A 244 -17.83 -10.47 5.47
CA VAL A 244 -17.42 -10.22 6.87
C VAL A 244 -17.86 -11.38 7.77
N ARG A 245 -19.12 -11.84 7.63
CA ARG A 245 -19.63 -13.01 8.38
C ARG A 245 -18.88 -14.30 8.05
N ASP A 246 -18.61 -14.53 6.76
CA ASP A 246 -17.93 -15.76 6.29
C ASP A 246 -16.47 -15.80 6.71
N TRP A 247 -15.82 -14.65 6.83
CA TRP A 247 -14.44 -14.56 7.30
C TRP A 247 -14.33 -14.87 8.81
N ASP A 248 -15.25 -14.34 9.61
CA ASP A 248 -15.29 -14.52 11.07
C ASP A 248 -13.94 -14.20 11.74
N GLY A 249 -13.45 -12.97 11.50
CA GLY A 249 -12.15 -12.51 11.99
C GLY A 249 -11.90 -11.04 11.68
N GLN A 250 -10.64 -10.63 11.69
CA GLN A 250 -10.28 -9.25 11.35
C GLN A 250 -10.54 -8.97 9.87
N PHE A 251 -11.49 -8.10 9.57
CA PHE A 251 -11.87 -7.74 8.20
C PHE A 251 -11.79 -6.23 7.99
N CYS A 252 -11.07 -5.81 6.95
CA CYS A 252 -10.79 -4.42 6.66
C CYS A 252 -11.25 -4.02 5.26
N LEU A 253 -11.89 -2.85 5.13
CA LEU A 253 -12.21 -2.26 3.84
C LEU A 253 -11.19 -1.20 3.45
N LYS A 254 -10.60 -1.33 2.26
CA LYS A 254 -9.64 -0.37 1.71
C LYS A 254 -10.27 0.44 0.58
N GLY A 255 -10.15 1.77 0.68
CA GLY A 255 -10.73 2.70 -0.30
C GLY A 255 -11.90 3.52 0.26
N ILE A 256 -12.10 3.51 1.57
CA ILE A 256 -13.16 4.29 2.23
C ILE A 256 -12.74 5.75 2.32
N MET A 257 -13.62 6.66 1.82
CA MET A 257 -13.33 8.09 1.76
C MET A 257 -14.47 8.98 2.28
N THR A 258 -15.61 8.40 2.68
CA THR A 258 -16.73 9.14 3.25
C THR A 258 -17.05 8.70 4.67
N VAL A 259 -17.63 9.61 5.46
CA VAL A 259 -18.09 9.30 6.82
C VAL A 259 -19.24 8.30 6.79
N GLU A 260 -20.11 8.39 5.80
CA GLU A 260 -21.24 7.47 5.63
C GLU A 260 -20.77 6.04 5.39
N ASP A 261 -19.83 5.83 4.46
CA ASP A 261 -19.26 4.52 4.19
C ASP A 261 -18.49 3.96 5.40
N ALA A 262 -17.79 4.82 6.13
CA ALA A 262 -17.08 4.42 7.35
C ALA A 262 -18.04 3.93 8.45
N LYS A 263 -19.16 4.62 8.65
CA LYS A 263 -20.22 4.19 9.58
C LYS A 263 -20.81 2.85 9.15
N ARG A 264 -21.11 2.71 7.86
CA ARG A 264 -21.66 1.48 7.32
C ARG A 264 -20.70 0.29 7.43
N ALA A 265 -19.40 0.53 7.24
CA ALA A 265 -18.37 -0.49 7.50
C ALA A 265 -18.39 -0.98 8.96
N ALA A 266 -18.56 -0.07 9.92
CA ALA A 266 -18.71 -0.43 11.34
C ALA A 266 -19.99 -1.25 11.59
N GLU A 267 -21.12 -0.83 11.01
CA GLU A 267 -22.42 -1.51 11.16
C GLU A 267 -22.44 -2.94 10.65
N ILE A 268 -21.72 -3.24 9.57
CA ILE A 268 -21.64 -4.60 9.01
C ILE A 268 -20.59 -5.47 9.70
N GLY A 269 -19.87 -4.97 10.71
CA GLY A 269 -18.91 -5.73 11.53
C GLY A 269 -17.47 -5.72 11.02
N CYS A 270 -17.08 -4.78 10.15
CA CYS A 270 -15.65 -4.58 9.86
C CYS A 270 -14.89 -4.20 11.13
N THR A 271 -13.63 -4.60 11.23
CA THR A 271 -12.75 -4.28 12.38
C THR A 271 -11.79 -3.13 12.08
N GLY A 272 -11.63 -2.80 10.81
CA GLY A 272 -10.79 -1.69 10.36
C GLY A 272 -11.21 -1.15 9.01
N ILE A 273 -10.78 0.09 8.73
CA ILE A 273 -10.89 0.73 7.43
C ILE A 273 -9.59 1.40 7.06
N ILE A 274 -9.30 1.44 5.76
CA ILE A 274 -8.19 2.20 5.21
C ILE A 274 -8.74 3.33 4.37
N LEU A 275 -8.53 4.56 4.83
CA LEU A 275 -8.73 5.76 4.04
C LEU A 275 -7.69 5.75 2.92
N SER A 276 -8.17 5.64 1.70
CA SER A 276 -7.30 5.47 0.54
C SER A 276 -7.99 6.01 -0.72
N ASN A 277 -7.25 6.71 -1.55
CA ASN A 277 -7.62 7.01 -2.93
C ASN A 277 -6.69 6.25 -3.91
N HIS A 278 -6.19 5.08 -3.46
CA HIS A 278 -5.30 4.22 -4.25
C HIS A 278 -4.00 4.92 -4.69
N GLY A 279 -3.54 5.90 -3.89
CA GLY A 279 -2.35 6.69 -4.23
C GLY A 279 -2.56 7.62 -5.43
N GLY A 280 -3.79 8.08 -5.67
CA GLY A 280 -4.17 8.94 -6.79
C GLY A 280 -4.21 8.20 -8.13
N ARG A 281 -4.54 6.91 -8.13
CA ARG A 281 -4.52 6.02 -9.33
C ARG A 281 -5.93 5.64 -9.82
N GLN A 282 -6.97 6.04 -9.11
CA GLN A 282 -8.38 5.74 -9.42
C GLN A 282 -9.12 7.02 -9.80
N LEU A 283 -9.98 7.57 -8.96
CA LEU A 283 -10.70 8.82 -9.23
C LEU A 283 -9.77 10.02 -9.05
N ASP A 284 -9.38 10.70 -10.14
CA ASP A 284 -8.67 11.97 -10.04
C ASP A 284 -9.62 13.11 -9.64
N GLY A 285 -9.12 14.12 -8.96
CA GLY A 285 -9.94 15.18 -8.35
C GLY A 285 -10.59 14.76 -7.02
N SER A 286 -10.36 13.53 -6.52
CA SER A 286 -10.88 13.12 -5.22
C SER A 286 -10.14 13.79 -4.06
N ARG A 287 -10.84 13.96 -2.92
CA ARG A 287 -10.25 14.48 -1.68
C ARG A 287 -9.08 13.60 -1.21
N THR A 288 -8.08 14.17 -0.56
CA THR A 288 -6.98 13.39 -0.01
C THR A 288 -7.38 12.65 1.26
N PRO A 289 -6.85 11.44 1.52
CA PRO A 289 -7.11 10.73 2.77
C PRO A 289 -6.71 11.54 4.00
N PHE A 290 -5.64 12.34 3.94
CA PHE A 290 -5.21 13.19 5.04
C PHE A 290 -6.23 14.28 5.38
N ASP A 291 -6.83 14.92 4.38
CA ASP A 291 -7.86 15.94 4.59
C ASP A 291 -9.19 15.35 5.10
N GLN A 292 -9.45 14.06 4.79
CA GLN A 292 -10.66 13.36 5.22
C GLN A 292 -10.54 12.72 6.60
N LEU A 293 -9.29 12.50 7.08
CA LEU A 293 -9.00 11.66 8.23
C LEU A 293 -9.73 12.11 9.51
N ALA A 294 -9.71 13.41 9.81
CA ALA A 294 -10.30 13.91 11.05
C ALA A 294 -11.80 13.61 11.16
N GLU A 295 -12.56 13.85 10.08
CA GLU A 295 -14.01 13.62 10.03
C GLU A 295 -14.37 12.14 10.24
N ILE A 296 -13.57 11.24 9.66
CA ILE A 296 -13.79 9.80 9.78
C ILE A 296 -13.39 9.30 11.17
N VAL A 297 -12.25 9.75 11.72
CA VAL A 297 -11.85 9.41 13.10
C VAL A 297 -12.91 9.85 14.11
N ASP A 298 -13.46 11.06 13.95
CA ASP A 298 -14.53 11.57 14.85
C ASP A 298 -15.80 10.73 14.77
N ALA A 299 -16.08 10.14 13.61
CA ALA A 299 -17.31 9.38 13.40
C ALA A 299 -17.24 7.91 13.82
N VAL A 300 -16.07 7.26 13.71
CA VAL A 300 -15.94 5.81 13.90
C VAL A 300 -14.64 5.36 14.59
N GLY A 301 -13.77 6.27 15.01
CA GLY A 301 -12.48 5.93 15.59
C GLY A 301 -12.53 5.18 16.92
N ASP A 302 -13.69 5.18 17.59
CA ASP A 302 -14.01 4.38 18.78
C ASP A 302 -14.50 2.96 18.46
N LYS A 303 -14.90 2.70 17.21
CA LYS A 303 -15.50 1.43 16.73
C LYS A 303 -14.60 0.64 15.80
N LEU A 304 -13.77 1.32 15.04
CA LEU A 304 -12.91 0.75 14.00
C LEU A 304 -11.47 1.21 14.16
N ASP A 305 -10.54 0.37 13.77
CA ASP A 305 -9.18 0.81 13.51
C ASP A 305 -9.16 1.63 12.21
N VAL A 306 -8.99 2.94 12.36
CA VAL A 306 -8.88 3.88 11.23
C VAL A 306 -7.41 3.97 10.80
N ILE A 307 -7.13 3.50 9.60
CA ILE A 307 -5.81 3.53 8.97
C ILE A 307 -5.88 4.44 7.76
N MET A 308 -4.78 5.06 7.38
CA MET A 308 -4.73 5.78 6.12
C MET A 308 -3.52 5.38 5.29
N ASP A 309 -3.65 5.47 3.98
CA ASP A 309 -2.51 5.43 3.06
C ASP A 309 -2.54 6.65 2.13
N SER A 310 -1.77 6.62 1.06
CA SER A 310 -1.63 7.67 0.04
C SER A 310 -0.84 8.91 0.50
N GLY A 311 0.22 9.20 -0.23
CA GLY A 311 1.03 10.41 -0.04
C GLY A 311 2.08 10.38 1.06
N ILE A 312 2.20 9.30 1.83
CA ILE A 312 3.19 9.15 2.91
C ILE A 312 4.61 9.04 2.32
N GLN A 313 5.47 9.98 2.67
CA GLN A 313 6.87 10.04 2.20
C GLN A 313 7.89 10.32 3.29
N ARG A 314 7.45 10.77 4.49
CA ARG A 314 8.27 11.19 5.61
C ARG A 314 7.72 10.69 6.95
N GLY A 315 8.60 10.57 7.95
CA GLY A 315 8.20 10.28 9.33
C GLY A 315 7.23 11.33 9.90
N THR A 316 7.42 12.61 9.55
CA THR A 316 6.50 13.70 9.94
C THR A 316 5.08 13.50 9.39
N HIS A 317 4.91 12.91 8.19
CA HIS A 317 3.58 12.61 7.67
C HIS A 317 2.88 11.53 8.51
N VAL A 318 3.65 10.52 8.95
CA VAL A 318 3.16 9.49 9.87
C VAL A 318 2.68 10.13 11.17
N LEU A 319 3.53 10.93 11.82
CA LEU A 319 3.19 11.59 13.09
C LEU A 319 1.97 12.51 12.97
N LYS A 320 1.83 13.25 11.88
CA LYS A 320 0.64 14.08 11.61
C LYS A 320 -0.64 13.25 11.53
N ALA A 321 -0.60 12.14 10.79
CA ALA A 321 -1.76 11.24 10.69
C ALA A 321 -2.14 10.61 12.04
N LEU A 322 -1.14 10.13 12.80
CA LEU A 322 -1.35 9.56 14.13
C LEU A 322 -1.88 10.60 15.12
N SER A 323 -1.39 11.85 15.04
CA SER A 323 -1.90 12.95 15.89
C SER A 323 -3.35 13.31 15.60
N ILE A 324 -3.86 13.07 14.39
CA ILE A 324 -5.28 13.20 14.08
C ILE A 324 -6.10 12.05 14.67
N GLY A 325 -5.51 10.87 14.83
CA GLY A 325 -6.15 9.69 15.40
C GLY A 325 -6.09 8.43 14.53
N ALA A 326 -5.30 8.42 13.45
CA ALA A 326 -5.02 7.17 12.74
C ALA A 326 -4.29 6.18 13.65
N LYS A 327 -4.64 4.89 13.58
CA LYS A 327 -3.96 3.81 14.34
C LYS A 327 -2.59 3.49 13.75
N ALA A 328 -2.50 3.53 12.42
CA ALA A 328 -1.28 3.31 11.66
C ALA A 328 -1.43 3.91 10.26
N VAL A 329 -0.33 3.94 9.50
CA VAL A 329 -0.38 4.35 8.09
C VAL A 329 0.20 3.27 7.18
N GLY A 330 -0.37 3.14 5.96
CA GLY A 330 0.13 2.27 4.92
C GLY A 330 1.08 3.00 3.97
N VAL A 331 2.19 2.37 3.57
CA VAL A 331 3.13 2.91 2.60
C VAL A 331 3.19 2.02 1.36
N GLY A 332 3.12 2.61 0.17
CA GLY A 332 3.21 1.91 -1.11
C GLY A 332 4.50 2.27 -1.86
N ARG A 333 4.49 3.36 -2.62
CA ARG A 333 5.68 3.82 -3.38
C ARG A 333 6.93 4.02 -2.51
N GLN A 334 6.74 4.27 -1.21
CA GLN A 334 7.81 4.42 -0.23
C GLN A 334 8.70 3.18 -0.11
N TYR A 335 8.16 1.98 -0.36
CA TYR A 335 8.97 0.76 -0.43
C TYR A 335 9.14 0.23 -1.86
N LEU A 336 8.24 0.55 -2.80
CA LEU A 336 8.35 0.07 -4.19
C LEU A 336 9.56 0.65 -4.93
N TYR A 337 9.84 1.94 -4.77
CA TYR A 337 11.06 2.52 -5.37
C TYR A 337 12.33 1.91 -4.78
N PRO A 338 12.47 1.74 -3.46
CA PRO A 338 13.59 1.01 -2.87
C PRO A 338 13.71 -0.45 -3.35
N LEU A 339 12.58 -1.15 -3.47
CA LEU A 339 12.55 -2.51 -4.04
C LEU A 339 13.12 -2.51 -5.46
N ALA A 340 12.61 -1.65 -6.33
CA ALA A 340 13.10 -1.50 -7.70
C ALA A 340 14.57 -1.07 -7.76
N ALA A 341 15.00 -0.24 -6.82
CA ALA A 341 16.35 0.27 -6.74
C ALA A 341 17.37 -0.77 -6.31
N ALA A 342 17.05 -1.68 -5.37
CA ALA A 342 18.05 -2.57 -4.77
C ALA A 342 17.49 -3.85 -4.12
N GLY A 343 16.25 -4.25 -4.38
CA GLY A 343 15.66 -5.42 -3.74
C GLY A 343 15.53 -5.25 -2.22
N GLN A 344 15.74 -6.34 -1.47
CA GLN A 344 15.63 -6.37 -0.01
C GLN A 344 16.50 -5.30 0.68
N PRO A 345 17.80 -5.12 0.37
CA PRO A 345 18.60 -4.04 0.99
C PRO A 345 18.04 -2.65 0.75
N GLY A 346 17.36 -2.43 -0.39
CA GLY A 346 16.69 -1.17 -0.70
C GLY A 346 15.51 -0.93 0.23
N VAL A 347 14.62 -1.92 0.36
CA VAL A 347 13.44 -1.84 1.24
C VAL A 347 13.87 -1.66 2.70
N GLU A 348 14.81 -2.48 3.18
CA GLU A 348 15.34 -2.35 4.54
C GLU A 348 15.88 -0.95 4.83
N ARG A 349 16.64 -0.38 3.89
CA ARG A 349 17.16 0.98 4.07
C ARG A 349 16.05 2.01 4.15
N ALA A 350 15.02 1.91 3.33
CA ALA A 350 13.90 2.86 3.33
C ALA A 350 13.07 2.78 4.62
N LEU A 351 12.75 1.55 5.08
CA LEU A 351 12.05 1.35 6.35
C LEU A 351 12.88 1.86 7.53
N GLY A 352 14.18 1.59 7.53
CA GLY A 352 15.10 2.09 8.58
C GLY A 352 15.22 3.61 8.61
N LEU A 353 15.26 4.28 7.43
CA LEU A 353 15.27 5.74 7.36
C LEU A 353 13.97 6.33 7.89
N MET A 354 12.81 5.81 7.50
CA MET A 354 11.52 6.28 7.99
C MET A 354 11.35 6.04 9.49
N ARG A 355 11.77 4.88 10.00
CA ARG A 355 11.79 4.60 11.44
C ARG A 355 12.65 5.63 12.19
N GLY A 356 13.85 5.91 11.67
CA GLY A 356 14.74 6.89 12.27
C GLY A 356 14.19 8.33 12.22
N GLU A 357 13.46 8.69 11.16
CA GLU A 357 12.73 9.97 11.09
C GLU A 357 11.68 10.06 12.20
N ILE A 358 10.82 9.04 12.35
CA ILE A 358 9.76 9.00 13.37
C ILE A 358 10.37 9.10 14.78
N GLU A 359 11.38 8.29 15.09
CA GLU A 359 12.04 8.30 16.40
C GLU A 359 12.61 9.66 16.73
N ARG A 360 13.36 10.27 15.82
CA ARG A 360 13.93 11.61 15.98
C ARG A 360 12.84 12.66 16.19
N ASP A 361 11.79 12.61 15.37
CA ASP A 361 10.76 13.63 15.35
C ASP A 361 9.86 13.51 16.60
N MET A 362 9.60 12.30 17.12
CA MET A 362 8.96 12.10 18.43
C MET A 362 9.78 12.71 19.57
N LYS A 363 11.11 12.54 19.56
CA LYS A 363 12.00 13.18 20.54
C LYS A 363 11.91 14.71 20.47
N LEU A 364 11.87 15.28 19.26
CA LEU A 364 11.71 16.72 19.04
C LEU A 364 10.33 17.24 19.45
N MET A 365 9.31 16.40 19.36
CA MET A 365 7.95 16.71 19.82
C MET A 365 7.76 16.50 21.34
N GLY A 366 8.75 15.96 22.03
CA GLY A 366 8.65 15.67 23.46
C GLY A 366 7.74 14.49 23.79
N VAL A 367 7.58 13.53 22.88
CA VAL A 367 6.68 12.38 22.97
C VAL A 367 7.50 11.08 23.07
N THR A 368 7.15 10.23 24.04
CA THR A 368 7.87 8.95 24.29
C THR A 368 7.12 7.73 23.72
N ARG A 369 5.80 7.83 23.50
CA ARG A 369 4.96 6.75 22.97
C ARG A 369 3.93 7.29 21.97
N ILE A 370 3.55 6.44 21.04
CA ILE A 370 2.57 6.80 19.98
C ILE A 370 1.20 7.19 20.58
N ASP A 371 0.76 6.54 21.65
CA ASP A 371 -0.53 6.82 22.30
C ASP A 371 -0.62 8.21 22.99
N GLN A 372 0.51 8.93 23.11
CA GLN A 372 0.56 10.30 23.59
C GLN A 372 0.29 11.33 22.48
N LEU A 373 0.33 10.89 21.22
CA LEU A 373 0.01 11.77 20.09
C LEU A 373 -1.46 12.12 20.09
N SER A 374 -1.76 13.41 19.94
CA SER A 374 -3.12 13.93 19.88
C SER A 374 -3.18 15.16 18.98
N ARG A 375 -4.37 15.68 18.74
CA ARG A 375 -4.56 16.92 17.97
C ARG A 375 -3.90 18.14 18.61
N GLU A 376 -3.54 18.08 19.88
CA GLU A 376 -2.76 19.13 20.55
C GLU A 376 -1.34 19.25 19.99
N ASN A 377 -0.81 18.17 19.38
CA ASN A 377 0.52 18.15 18.78
C ASN A 377 0.56 18.74 17.36
N ILE A 378 -0.56 19.18 16.82
CA ILE A 378 -0.66 19.69 15.45
C ILE A 378 -1.43 21.00 15.36
N ARG A 379 -1.20 21.76 14.27
CA ARG A 379 -2.03 22.91 13.86
C ARG A 379 -2.18 22.90 12.34
N PHE A 380 -3.44 23.02 11.88
CA PHE A 380 -3.69 23.31 10.47
C PHE A 380 -3.47 24.80 10.23
N ARG A 381 -2.77 25.11 9.14
CA ARG A 381 -2.59 26.48 8.67
C ARG A 381 -3.92 27.01 8.18
N ALA A 382 -4.21 28.26 8.48
CA ALA A 382 -5.35 28.95 7.85
C ALA A 382 -5.17 28.94 6.31
N ALA A 383 -6.28 28.68 5.58
CA ALA A 383 -6.30 28.67 4.13
C ALA A 383 -6.03 30.07 3.56
#